data_2b1fced1be6ebd7895571c740801aeb8
#
_entry.id   2b1fced1be6ebd7895571c740801aeb8
#
_cell.length_a   1.000
_cell.length_b   1.000
_cell.length_c   1.000
_cell.angle_alpha   90.00
_cell.angle_beta   90.00
_cell.angle_gamma   90.00
#
_symmetry.space_group_name_H-M   'P 1'
#
loop_
_entity.id
_entity.type
_entity.pdbx_description
1 polymer ?
#
loop_
_entity_poly.entity_id
_entity_poly.type
_entity_poly.pdbx_seq_one_letter_code
_entity_poly.pdbx_strand_id
1 'polypeptide(L)'
;FPPLPGDRRLKVATEQYETSTTADTIDRTVDPAESAEMYRKHVAGRLAGATPRVAQAAACIYTVTPDRGFIIDRHPDQDRICVVSACSGHGFKHSAGIGNVVAGMVTDGRSAIDLSPFSISRFS
;
A
#
# COMPACT_ATOMS: atom_id res chain seq x y z
N PHE A 1 -1.54 -13.77 -3.25
CA PHE A 1 -0.31 -14.11 -2.50
C PHE A 1 -0.29 -15.62 -2.24
N PRO A 2 0.86 -16.30 -2.45
CA PRO A 2 0.95 -17.73 -2.20
C PRO A 2 0.70 -18.07 -0.72
N PRO A 3 0.20 -19.28 -0.43
CA PRO A 3 0.06 -19.74 0.94
C PRO A 3 1.44 -19.91 1.60
N LEU A 4 1.46 -19.80 2.92
CA LEU A 4 2.63 -20.17 3.72
C LEU A 4 2.81 -21.69 3.69
N PRO A 5 4.05 -22.22 3.88
CA PRO A 5 4.27 -23.66 3.99
C PRO A 5 3.36 -24.28 5.05
N GLY A 6 2.61 -25.33 4.67
CA GLY A 6 1.63 -25.99 5.54
C GLY A 6 0.24 -25.32 5.60
N ASP A 7 0.08 -24.11 5.05
CA ASP A 7 -1.21 -23.43 4.93
C ASP A 7 -1.76 -23.62 3.50
N ARG A 8 -3.01 -24.02 3.38
CA ARG A 8 -3.70 -24.16 2.09
C ARG A 8 -4.55 -22.95 1.72
N ARG A 9 -4.54 -21.90 2.54
CA ARG A 9 -5.32 -20.68 2.30
C ARG A 9 -4.58 -19.76 1.34
N LEU A 10 -5.31 -19.18 0.43
CA LEU A 10 -4.83 -18.16 -0.51
C LEU A 10 -5.26 -16.78 0.01
N LYS A 11 -4.36 -15.81 0.02
CA LYS A 11 -4.70 -14.41 0.28
C LYS A 11 -4.97 -13.70 -1.03
N VAL A 12 -6.15 -13.10 -1.14
CA VAL A 12 -6.54 -12.21 -2.23
C VAL A 12 -6.93 -10.85 -1.61
N ALA A 13 -6.60 -9.77 -2.26
CA ALA A 13 -6.97 -8.43 -1.86
C ALA A 13 -7.27 -7.58 -3.08
N THR A 14 -8.18 -6.63 -2.92
CA THR A 14 -8.46 -5.56 -3.88
C THR A 14 -8.25 -4.21 -3.19
N GLU A 15 -8.07 -3.19 -3.98
CA GLU A 15 -7.95 -1.80 -3.54
C GLU A 15 -9.12 -1.00 -4.09
N GLN A 16 -9.55 0.00 -3.32
CA GLN A 16 -10.49 1.01 -3.77
C GLN A 16 -10.02 2.40 -3.29
N TYR A 17 -10.34 3.43 -4.04
CA TYR A 17 -9.95 4.81 -3.77
C TYR A 17 -11.14 5.76 -3.76
N GLU A 18 -12.36 5.24 -3.80
CA GLU A 18 -13.60 6.00 -3.92
C GLU A 18 -14.12 6.46 -2.55
N THR A 19 -13.93 5.62 -1.53
CA THR A 19 -14.38 5.92 -0.18
C THR A 19 -13.20 6.19 0.75
N SER A 20 -13.13 7.40 1.29
CA SER A 20 -12.14 7.76 2.29
C SER A 20 -12.65 7.43 3.70
N THR A 21 -11.71 7.14 4.60
CA THR A 21 -11.98 6.89 6.01
C THR A 21 -10.79 7.35 6.84
N THR A 22 -10.90 7.31 8.15
CA THR A 22 -9.80 7.57 9.07
C THR A 22 -9.51 6.34 9.94
N ALA A 23 -8.42 6.38 10.69
CA ALA A 23 -8.09 5.29 11.63
C ALA A 23 -9.17 5.09 12.71
N ASP A 24 -9.89 6.17 13.06
CA ASP A 24 -10.91 6.16 14.11
C ASP A 24 -12.30 5.77 13.58
N THR A 25 -12.55 5.92 12.29
CA THR A 25 -13.88 5.73 11.69
C THR A 25 -13.99 4.55 10.73
N ILE A 26 -12.88 3.86 10.46
CA ILE A 26 -12.90 2.69 9.58
C ILE A 26 -13.78 1.58 10.15
N ASP A 27 -14.77 1.14 9.38
CA ASP A 27 -15.44 -0.14 9.63
C ASP A 27 -14.56 -1.28 9.11
N ARG A 28 -14.13 -2.13 10.01
CA ARG A 28 -13.31 -3.31 9.70
C ARG A 28 -14.14 -4.57 9.45
N THR A 29 -15.44 -4.46 9.59
CA THR A 29 -16.36 -5.54 9.26
C THR A 29 -16.43 -5.70 7.74
N VAL A 30 -16.30 -6.92 7.28
CA VAL A 30 -16.45 -7.24 5.86
C VAL A 30 -17.75 -8.01 5.67
N ASP A 31 -18.65 -7.44 4.88
CA ASP A 31 -19.92 -8.11 4.54
C ASP A 31 -19.62 -9.40 3.75
N PRO A 32 -20.29 -10.52 4.09
CA PRO A 32 -20.19 -11.76 3.31
C PRO A 32 -20.51 -11.58 1.82
N ALA A 33 -21.39 -10.65 1.46
CA ALA A 33 -21.70 -10.33 0.06
C ALA A 33 -20.49 -9.70 -0.66
N GLU A 34 -19.72 -8.83 0.02
CA GLU A 34 -18.49 -8.24 -0.49
C GLU A 34 -17.42 -9.31 -0.76
N SER A 35 -17.27 -10.24 0.17
CA SER A 35 -16.38 -11.40 0.00
C SER A 35 -16.78 -12.30 -1.16
N ALA A 36 -18.08 -12.56 -1.33
CA ALA A 36 -18.61 -13.36 -2.43
C ALA A 36 -18.37 -12.65 -3.79
N GLU A 37 -18.56 -11.34 -3.83
CA GLU A 37 -18.31 -10.54 -5.02
C GLU A 37 -16.81 -10.52 -5.39
N MET A 38 -15.93 -10.39 -4.41
CA MET A 38 -14.49 -10.48 -4.62
C MET A 38 -14.11 -11.85 -5.21
N TYR A 39 -14.64 -12.94 -4.66
CA TYR A 39 -14.41 -14.27 -5.21
C TYR A 39 -14.88 -14.36 -6.67
N ARG A 40 -16.09 -13.92 -6.95
CA ARG A 40 -16.68 -13.98 -8.29
C ARG A 40 -15.89 -13.20 -9.31
N LYS A 41 -15.47 -11.97 -8.97
CA LYS A 41 -14.77 -11.07 -9.90
C LYS A 41 -13.29 -11.41 -10.10
N HIS A 42 -12.61 -11.87 -9.05
CA HIS A 42 -11.14 -11.89 -9.05
C HIS A 42 -10.52 -13.28 -8.90
N VAL A 43 -11.28 -14.28 -8.45
CA VAL A 43 -10.77 -15.61 -8.13
C VAL A 43 -11.38 -16.68 -9.02
N ALA A 44 -12.70 -16.69 -9.15
CA ALA A 44 -13.43 -17.70 -9.90
C ALA A 44 -12.95 -17.78 -11.35
N GLY A 45 -12.61 -19.00 -11.80
CA GLY A 45 -12.11 -19.25 -13.15
C GLY A 45 -10.67 -18.77 -13.44
N ARG A 46 -10.01 -18.09 -12.47
CA ARG A 46 -8.63 -17.59 -12.61
C ARG A 46 -7.63 -18.37 -11.77
N LEU A 47 -8.04 -18.86 -10.63
CA LEU A 47 -7.18 -19.60 -9.70
C LEU A 47 -7.72 -21.02 -9.53
N ALA A 48 -7.03 -21.97 -10.13
CA ALA A 48 -7.41 -23.39 -10.06
C ALA A 48 -7.39 -23.90 -8.62
N GLY A 49 -8.44 -24.60 -8.23
CA GLY A 49 -8.58 -25.19 -6.88
C GLY A 49 -9.01 -24.19 -5.78
N ALA A 50 -9.12 -22.90 -6.07
CA ALA A 50 -9.67 -21.94 -5.14
C ALA A 50 -11.19 -22.12 -5.00
N THR A 51 -11.68 -22.04 -3.77
CA THR A 51 -13.10 -22.20 -3.46
C THR A 51 -13.68 -20.88 -2.91
N PRO A 52 -15.00 -20.69 -2.94
CA PRO A 52 -15.62 -19.48 -2.39
C PRO A 52 -15.60 -19.41 -0.85
N ARG A 53 -15.09 -20.43 -0.18
CA ARG A 53 -15.05 -20.47 1.28
C ARG A 53 -14.03 -19.47 1.82
N VAL A 54 -14.49 -18.42 2.47
CA VAL A 54 -13.66 -17.43 3.14
C VAL A 54 -13.27 -17.92 4.53
N ALA A 55 -11.98 -18.01 4.79
CA ALA A 55 -11.46 -18.37 6.12
C ALA A 55 -11.34 -17.13 7.03
N GLN A 56 -11.01 -15.99 6.45
CA GLN A 56 -10.88 -14.71 7.15
C GLN A 56 -10.97 -13.57 6.14
N ALA A 57 -11.63 -12.49 6.53
CA ALA A 57 -11.65 -11.24 5.78
C ALA A 57 -11.36 -10.07 6.74
N ALA A 58 -10.74 -9.02 6.24
CA ALA A 58 -10.49 -7.79 7.00
C ALA A 58 -10.37 -6.61 6.05
N ALA A 59 -10.99 -5.48 6.43
CA ALA A 59 -10.75 -4.21 5.79
C ALA A 59 -9.46 -3.60 6.32
N CYS A 60 -8.61 -3.11 5.41
CA CYS A 60 -7.36 -2.42 5.72
C CYS A 60 -7.48 -0.94 5.33
N ILE A 61 -6.63 -0.13 5.95
CA ILE A 61 -6.50 1.29 5.63
C ILE A 61 -5.07 1.59 5.20
N TYR A 62 -4.90 2.52 4.29
CA TYR A 62 -3.61 3.07 3.92
C TYR A 62 -3.73 4.55 3.55
N THR A 63 -2.66 5.29 3.77
CA THR A 63 -2.58 6.70 3.39
C THR A 63 -2.44 6.80 1.88
N VAL A 64 -3.21 7.70 1.27
CA VAL A 64 -3.21 7.93 -0.17
C VAL A 64 -2.91 9.40 -0.43
N THR A 65 -1.94 9.67 -1.28
CA THR A 65 -1.69 11.01 -1.82
C THR A 65 -2.68 11.32 -2.95
N PRO A 66 -2.94 12.58 -3.29
CA PRO A 66 -3.87 12.94 -4.37
C PRO A 66 -3.54 12.29 -5.72
N ASP A 67 -2.25 12.12 -6.01
CA ASP A 67 -1.76 11.49 -7.24
C ASP A 67 -1.47 9.98 -7.09
N ARG A 68 -1.75 9.40 -5.92
CA ARG A 68 -1.45 8.00 -5.57
C ARG A 68 0.03 7.64 -5.65
N GLY A 69 0.91 8.63 -5.70
CA GLY A 69 2.36 8.47 -5.69
C GLY A 69 2.94 8.41 -4.27
N PHE A 70 4.25 8.35 -4.20
CA PHE A 70 4.98 8.44 -2.92
C PHE A 70 5.41 9.87 -2.66
N ILE A 71 5.71 10.19 -1.39
CA ILE A 71 6.48 11.35 -1.00
C ILE A 71 7.80 10.85 -0.42
N ILE A 72 8.92 11.30 -0.99
CA ILE A 72 10.27 11.04 -0.47
C ILE A 72 11.03 12.34 -0.68
N ASP A 73 11.06 13.19 0.33
CA ASP A 73 11.61 14.54 0.21
C ASP A 73 12.14 15.04 1.55
N ARG A 74 12.82 16.19 1.55
CA ARG A 74 13.07 16.97 2.75
C ARG A 74 11.87 17.86 3.04
N HIS A 75 11.64 18.14 4.32
CA HIS A 75 10.63 19.11 4.70
C HIS A 75 11.01 20.50 4.18
N PRO A 76 10.09 21.24 3.54
CA PRO A 76 10.43 22.51 2.87
C PRO A 76 11.03 23.57 3.80
N ASP A 77 10.60 23.60 5.08
CA ASP A 77 11.04 24.59 6.06
C ASP A 77 12.04 24.01 7.09
N GLN A 78 12.35 22.72 7.02
CA GLN A 78 13.18 22.02 8.02
C GLN A 78 14.08 21.00 7.32
N ASP A 79 15.25 21.42 6.90
CA ASP A 79 16.20 20.61 6.11
C ASP A 79 16.71 19.35 6.81
N ARG A 80 16.59 19.28 8.15
CA ARG A 80 16.94 18.09 8.95
C ARG A 80 15.83 17.05 9.04
N ILE A 81 14.65 17.34 8.50
CA ILE A 81 13.51 16.41 8.49
C ILE A 81 13.36 15.80 7.10
N CYS A 82 13.43 14.48 7.01
CA CYS A 82 13.04 13.76 5.82
C CYS A 82 11.59 13.27 5.97
N VAL A 83 10.77 13.57 4.98
CA VAL A 83 9.38 13.11 4.89
C VAL A 83 9.35 11.92 3.93
N VAL A 84 8.94 10.77 4.45
CA VAL A 84 8.83 9.55 3.65
C VAL A 84 7.44 8.97 3.84
N SER A 85 6.58 9.16 2.85
CA SER A 85 5.26 8.55 2.76
C SER A 85 5.18 7.67 1.50
N ALA A 86 5.71 6.47 1.63
CA ALA A 86 5.76 5.50 0.54
C ALA A 86 4.66 4.45 0.73
N CYS A 87 3.41 4.90 0.72
CA CYS A 87 2.24 4.07 0.96
C CYS A 87 1.34 3.96 -0.28
N SER A 88 0.25 4.71 -0.33
CA SER A 88 -0.77 4.69 -1.40
C SER A 88 -1.23 3.27 -1.81
N GLY A 89 -1.19 2.33 -0.86
CA GLY A 89 -1.60 0.94 -1.05
C GLY A 89 -0.55 0.01 -1.68
N HIS A 90 0.55 0.53 -2.23
CA HIS A 90 1.50 -0.27 -3.02
C HIS A 90 2.99 -0.14 -2.64
N GLY A 91 3.32 0.53 -1.54
CA GLY A 91 4.70 0.87 -1.17
C GLY A 91 5.55 -0.29 -0.64
N PHE A 92 4.95 -1.30 -0.03
CA PHE A 92 5.68 -2.36 0.66
C PHE A 92 6.75 -3.06 -0.20
N LYS A 93 6.44 -3.37 -1.45
CA LYS A 93 7.38 -4.02 -2.38
C LYS A 93 8.61 -3.18 -2.71
N HIS A 94 8.58 -1.88 -2.46
CA HIS A 94 9.68 -0.95 -2.72
C HIS A 94 10.55 -0.65 -1.49
N SER A 95 10.22 -1.22 -0.32
CA SER A 95 10.82 -0.87 0.98
C SER A 95 12.35 -0.93 1.01
N ALA A 96 12.96 -1.94 0.41
CA ALA A 96 14.42 -2.06 0.37
C ALA A 96 15.07 -0.94 -0.46
N GLY A 97 14.52 -0.63 -1.65
CA GLY A 97 15.00 0.46 -2.50
C GLY A 97 14.81 1.83 -1.84
N ILE A 98 13.63 2.06 -1.25
CA ILE A 98 13.33 3.30 -0.53
C ILE A 98 14.26 3.46 0.67
N GLY A 99 14.49 2.39 1.44
CA GLY A 99 15.43 2.41 2.56
C GLY A 99 16.84 2.82 2.14
N ASN A 100 17.34 2.28 1.03
CA ASN A 100 18.65 2.65 0.48
C ASN A 100 18.70 4.13 0.05
N VAL A 101 17.66 4.62 -0.61
CA VAL A 101 17.55 6.02 -1.02
C VAL A 101 17.54 6.96 0.19
N VAL A 102 16.72 6.67 1.18
CA VAL A 102 16.61 7.47 2.41
C VAL A 102 17.93 7.46 3.19
N ALA A 103 18.61 6.32 3.27
CA ALA A 103 19.92 6.22 3.87
C ALA A 103 20.90 7.20 3.20
N GLY A 104 21.03 7.22 1.86
CA GLY A 104 21.87 8.16 1.13
C GLY A 104 21.49 9.62 1.35
N MET A 105 20.19 9.93 1.41
CA MET A 105 19.72 11.28 1.74
C MET A 105 20.18 11.75 3.12
N VAL A 106 20.21 10.84 4.10
CA VAL A 106 20.58 11.18 5.49
C VAL A 106 22.10 11.22 5.66
N THR A 107 22.84 10.23 5.14
CA THR A 107 24.29 10.11 5.34
C THR A 107 25.10 11.00 4.41
N ASP A 108 24.73 11.06 3.14
CA ASP A 108 25.51 11.70 2.08
C ASP A 108 24.87 13.02 1.58
N GLY A 109 23.70 13.35 2.10
CA GLY A 109 22.92 14.54 1.68
C GLY A 109 22.32 14.44 0.27
N ARG A 110 22.41 13.26 -0.38
CA ARG A 110 21.98 13.06 -1.77
C ARG A 110 21.38 11.68 -1.99
N SER A 111 20.59 11.55 -3.04
CA SER A 111 20.06 10.27 -3.53
C SER A 111 20.83 9.80 -4.76
N ALA A 112 20.94 8.48 -4.91
CA ALA A 112 21.48 7.84 -6.10
C ALA A 112 20.49 7.85 -7.30
N ILE A 113 19.23 8.14 -7.05
CA ILE A 113 18.18 8.25 -8.08
C ILE A 113 17.55 9.64 -8.05
N ASP A 114 16.92 10.02 -9.15
CA ASP A 114 16.12 11.24 -9.21
C ASP A 114 14.86 11.13 -8.33
N LEU A 115 14.73 12.00 -7.34
CA LEU A 115 13.60 12.09 -6.43
C LEU A 115 12.59 13.18 -6.79
N SER A 116 12.82 13.95 -7.85
CA SER A 116 11.91 15.03 -8.26
C SER A 116 10.45 14.58 -8.45
N PRO A 117 10.15 13.35 -8.96
CA PRO A 117 8.78 12.87 -9.04
C PRO A 117 8.12 12.60 -7.68
N PHE A 118 8.92 12.51 -6.61
CA PHE A 118 8.44 12.21 -5.25
C PHE A 118 8.48 13.44 -4.34
N SER A 119 8.74 14.63 -4.89
CA SER A 119 8.80 15.86 -4.10
C SER A 119 7.45 16.20 -3.48
N ILE A 120 7.47 16.68 -2.23
CA ILE A 120 6.28 17.18 -1.54
C ILE A 120 5.75 18.46 -2.18
N SER A 121 6.62 19.27 -2.78
CA SER A 121 6.26 20.52 -3.43
C SER A 121 5.40 20.37 -4.68
N ARG A 122 5.26 19.15 -5.22
CA ARG A 122 4.36 18.88 -6.36
C ARG A 122 2.87 19.05 -6.04
N PHE A 123 2.54 19.24 -4.76
CA PHE A 123 1.17 19.49 -4.30
C PHE A 123 0.94 20.97 -3.91
N SER A 124 1.92 21.85 -4.13
CA SER A 124 1.86 23.28 -3.82
C SER A 124 1.30 24.10 -4.97
#